data_3f9cd5be3a92803ead741a17147b539d
#
_entry.id   3f9cd5be3a92803ead741a17147b539d
#
_cell.length_a   1.000
_cell.length_b   1.000
_cell.length_c   1.000
_cell.angle_alpha   90.00
_cell.angle_beta   90.00
_cell.angle_gamma   90.00
#
_symmetry.space_group_name_H-M   'P 1'
#
loop_
_entity.id
_entity.type
_entity.pdbx_description
1 polymer ?
#
loop_
_entity_poly.entity_id
_entity_poly.type
_entity_poly.pdbx_seq_one_letter_code
_entity_poly.pdbx_strand_id
1 'polypeptide(L)'
;MTYTEALAYLNSFINYENKNTYSYRKSFKLERIQDFLELIGNPQEALQCLHIAGTKGKGSVCIFIASILREAGYSVGLYTSPHLMDVRERIRVLRKTKDERRKTKDEFEGMISKKEITHLVERVKPLIEKYQRVSKYGDLTFFEVYTALAFMYFKEQRVDYAVLETGLGGRLDATNVVDPLVCGITPISYDHMDLLGKSLAKIAKEKAGIIKRDEGRGTKDDRYGNSLIVISAAQKKEARAVIKKRCLKEKARLYEVGKDIVWR
;
A
#
# COMPACT_ATOMS: atom_id res chain seq x y z
N MET A 1 -15.95 -22.54 -3.04
CA MET A 1 -16.28 -21.55 -4.13
C MET A 1 -15.27 -21.71 -5.25
N THR A 2 -15.70 -21.48 -6.50
CA THR A 2 -14.77 -21.44 -7.66
C THR A 2 -14.05 -20.10 -7.74
N TYR A 3 -12.95 -20.04 -8.50
CA TYR A 3 -12.25 -18.77 -8.75
C TYR A 3 -13.14 -17.71 -9.41
N THR A 4 -13.99 -18.13 -10.35
CA THR A 4 -14.94 -17.23 -11.04
C THR A 4 -15.95 -16.64 -10.05
N GLU A 5 -16.48 -17.44 -9.13
CA GLU A 5 -17.38 -16.96 -8.07
C GLU A 5 -16.66 -16.02 -7.10
N ALA A 6 -15.40 -16.31 -6.76
CA ALA A 6 -14.58 -15.42 -5.92
C ALA A 6 -14.37 -14.07 -6.59
N LEU A 7 -14.02 -14.06 -7.87
CA LEU A 7 -13.87 -12.81 -8.64
C LEU A 7 -15.19 -12.06 -8.77
N ALA A 8 -16.31 -12.74 -9.03
CA ALA A 8 -17.61 -12.10 -9.10
C ALA A 8 -17.97 -11.44 -7.76
N TYR A 9 -17.68 -12.11 -6.64
CA TYR A 9 -17.87 -11.54 -5.31
C TYR A 9 -16.98 -10.30 -5.10
N LEU A 10 -15.70 -10.37 -5.42
CA LEU A 10 -14.78 -9.23 -5.29
C LEU A 10 -15.19 -8.04 -6.19
N ASN A 11 -15.66 -8.32 -7.39
CA ASN A 11 -16.13 -7.29 -8.32
C ASN A 11 -17.49 -6.68 -7.95
N SER A 12 -18.22 -7.26 -6.99
CA SER A 12 -19.49 -6.69 -6.50
C SER A 12 -19.29 -5.47 -5.61
N PHE A 13 -18.09 -5.26 -5.08
CA PHE A 13 -17.76 -4.09 -4.25
C PHE A 13 -17.62 -2.82 -5.09
N ILE A 14 -17.94 -1.68 -4.47
CA ILE A 14 -17.79 -0.38 -5.13
C ILE A 14 -16.32 -0.15 -5.48
N ASN A 15 -16.03 -0.07 -6.76
CA ASN A 15 -14.70 0.22 -7.28
C ASN A 15 -14.60 1.69 -7.72
N TYR A 16 -13.90 2.52 -6.92
CA TYR A 16 -13.67 3.92 -7.22
C TYR A 16 -12.60 4.16 -8.30
N GLU A 17 -11.79 3.17 -8.65
CA GLU A 17 -10.84 3.28 -9.76
C GLU A 17 -11.56 3.43 -11.11
N ASN A 18 -12.80 2.90 -11.21
CA ASN A 18 -13.62 2.93 -12.41
C ASN A 18 -14.69 4.04 -12.40
N LYS A 19 -14.72 4.91 -11.37
CA LYS A 19 -15.72 5.98 -11.23
C LYS A 19 -15.10 7.34 -11.53
N ASN A 20 -15.75 8.10 -12.39
CA ASN A 20 -15.30 9.44 -12.78
C ASN A 20 -15.68 10.54 -11.77
N THR A 21 -16.73 10.32 -10.97
CA THR A 21 -17.24 11.34 -10.04
C THR A 21 -17.60 10.74 -8.69
N TYR A 22 -16.93 11.21 -7.65
CA TYR A 22 -17.22 10.90 -6.24
C TYR A 22 -16.57 11.91 -5.30
N SER A 23 -17.05 11.98 -4.07
CA SER A 23 -16.45 12.85 -3.05
C SER A 23 -15.35 12.12 -2.29
N TYR A 24 -14.09 12.53 -2.47
CA TYR A 24 -12.93 11.90 -1.79
C TYR A 24 -13.16 11.73 -0.30
N ARG A 25 -13.51 12.82 0.42
CA ARG A 25 -13.68 12.79 1.89
C ARG A 25 -14.89 11.99 2.38
N LYS A 26 -15.94 11.86 1.54
CA LYS A 26 -17.14 11.08 1.91
C LYS A 26 -16.95 9.60 1.58
N SER A 27 -16.22 9.30 0.52
CA SER A 27 -16.05 7.94 0.00
C SER A 27 -14.90 7.19 0.67
N PHE A 28 -13.83 7.89 1.08
CA PHE A 28 -12.66 7.30 1.72
C PHE A 28 -12.69 7.58 3.23
N LYS A 29 -12.78 6.51 4.01
CA LYS A 29 -12.80 6.55 5.47
C LYS A 29 -11.80 5.52 5.98
N LEU A 30 -10.71 5.98 6.56
CA LEU A 30 -9.68 5.08 7.08
C LEU A 30 -10.22 4.21 8.21
N GLU A 31 -11.13 4.75 8.99
CA GLU A 31 -11.80 4.05 10.09
C GLU A 31 -12.57 2.82 9.61
N ARG A 32 -13.09 2.84 8.38
CA ARG A 32 -13.85 1.72 7.82
C ARG A 32 -12.98 0.48 7.66
N ILE A 33 -11.81 0.62 7.07
CA ILE A 33 -10.88 -0.51 6.93
C ILE A 33 -10.23 -0.88 8.25
N GLN A 34 -9.97 0.09 9.14
CA GLN A 34 -9.43 -0.17 10.48
C GLN A 34 -10.36 -1.08 11.29
N ASP A 35 -11.65 -0.74 11.39
CA ASP A 35 -12.66 -1.57 12.08
C ASP A 35 -12.75 -2.98 11.47
N PHE A 36 -12.65 -3.08 10.14
CA PHE A 36 -12.66 -4.39 9.48
C PHE A 36 -11.40 -5.20 9.76
N LEU A 37 -10.22 -4.56 9.74
CA LEU A 37 -8.95 -5.22 10.05
C LEU A 37 -8.92 -5.71 11.51
N GLU A 38 -9.48 -4.95 12.45
CA GLU A 38 -9.66 -5.39 13.83
C GLU A 38 -10.50 -6.67 13.91
N LEU A 39 -11.60 -6.74 13.18
CA LEU A 39 -12.46 -7.93 13.12
C LEU A 39 -11.72 -9.18 12.59
N ILE A 40 -10.75 -9.01 11.69
CA ILE A 40 -9.94 -10.11 11.14
C ILE A 40 -8.60 -10.31 11.84
N GLY A 41 -8.37 -9.66 12.99
CA GLY A 41 -7.20 -9.85 13.85
C GLY A 41 -5.95 -9.09 13.41
N ASN A 42 -6.13 -7.88 12.86
CA ASN A 42 -5.08 -6.91 12.53
C ASN A 42 -3.86 -7.52 11.81
N PRO A 43 -4.04 -8.18 10.65
CA PRO A 43 -2.94 -8.85 9.96
C PRO A 43 -1.79 -7.90 9.60
N GLN A 44 -2.08 -6.61 9.36
CA GLN A 44 -1.10 -5.58 9.00
C GLN A 44 -0.08 -5.30 10.13
N GLU A 45 -0.43 -5.56 11.38
CA GLU A 45 0.46 -5.30 12.51
C GLU A 45 1.67 -6.25 12.58
N ALA A 46 1.57 -7.40 11.92
CA ALA A 46 2.66 -8.37 11.83
C ALA A 46 3.67 -8.05 10.70
N LEU A 47 3.43 -7.00 9.89
CA LEU A 47 4.19 -6.72 8.69
C LEU A 47 5.21 -5.59 8.89
N GLN A 48 6.43 -5.82 8.42
CA GLN A 48 7.45 -4.78 8.30
C GLN A 48 7.26 -4.07 6.95
N CYS A 49 6.68 -2.87 6.98
CA CYS A 49 6.19 -2.22 5.76
C CYS A 49 7.12 -1.13 5.24
N LEU A 50 7.28 -1.08 3.90
CA LEU A 50 7.77 0.08 3.15
C LEU A 50 6.59 0.66 2.38
N HIS A 51 6.24 1.92 2.61
CA HIS A 51 5.01 2.53 2.12
C HIS A 51 5.30 3.65 1.12
N ILE A 52 4.78 3.54 -0.09
CA ILE A 52 5.14 4.39 -1.22
C ILE A 52 3.94 5.19 -1.70
N ALA A 53 4.05 6.52 -1.64
CA ALA A 53 3.09 7.46 -2.22
C ALA A 53 3.74 8.35 -3.28
N GLY A 54 2.93 9.03 -4.06
CA GLY A 54 3.37 9.95 -5.11
C GLY A 54 2.37 10.06 -6.25
N THR A 55 2.70 10.82 -7.27
CA THR A 55 1.82 10.94 -8.46
C THR A 55 2.21 9.91 -9.51
N LYS A 56 3.47 9.87 -9.91
CA LYS A 56 3.98 8.98 -10.96
C LYS A 56 5.13 8.14 -10.43
N GLY A 57 5.25 6.90 -10.96
CA GLY A 57 6.36 6.01 -10.66
C GLY A 57 6.27 5.26 -9.35
N LYS A 58 5.13 5.29 -8.63
CA LYS A 58 4.94 4.52 -7.39
C LYS A 58 5.16 3.03 -7.61
N GLY A 59 4.40 2.42 -8.54
CA GLY A 59 4.49 0.99 -8.84
C GLY A 59 5.89 0.57 -9.29
N SER A 60 6.56 1.36 -10.14
CA SER A 60 7.94 1.09 -10.57
C SER A 60 8.90 1.09 -9.38
N VAL A 61 8.80 2.07 -8.49
CA VAL A 61 9.62 2.15 -7.26
C VAL A 61 9.33 0.96 -6.35
N CYS A 62 8.06 0.57 -6.16
CA CYS A 62 7.69 -0.61 -5.39
C CYS A 62 8.32 -1.89 -5.96
N ILE A 63 8.26 -2.08 -7.29
CA ILE A 63 8.83 -3.24 -7.96
C ILE A 63 10.36 -3.28 -7.80
N PHE A 64 11.05 -2.13 -7.97
CA PHE A 64 12.50 -2.06 -7.77
C PHE A 64 12.90 -2.39 -6.33
N ILE A 65 12.23 -1.79 -5.34
CA ILE A 65 12.49 -2.09 -3.93
C ILE A 65 12.27 -3.56 -3.64
N ALA A 66 11.14 -4.12 -4.06
CA ALA A 66 10.82 -5.52 -3.83
C ALA A 66 11.83 -6.46 -4.51
N SER A 67 12.30 -6.12 -5.72
CA SER A 67 13.32 -6.90 -6.42
C SER A 67 14.69 -6.83 -5.72
N ILE A 68 15.10 -5.66 -5.24
CA ILE A 68 16.35 -5.49 -4.49
C ILE A 68 16.33 -6.31 -3.19
N LEU A 69 15.24 -6.23 -2.44
CA LEU A 69 15.08 -6.99 -1.20
C LEU A 69 15.06 -8.51 -1.47
N ARG A 70 14.37 -8.94 -2.53
CA ARG A 70 14.40 -10.34 -2.97
C ARG A 70 15.82 -10.82 -3.29
N GLU A 71 16.60 -10.04 -4.07
CA GLU A 71 17.97 -10.39 -4.41
C GLU A 71 18.88 -10.42 -3.17
N ALA A 72 18.59 -9.60 -2.16
CA ALA A 72 19.24 -9.65 -0.85
C ALA A 72 18.85 -10.89 -0.02
N GLY A 73 17.91 -11.73 -0.51
CA GLY A 73 17.52 -12.99 0.11
C GLY A 73 16.24 -12.94 0.94
N TYR A 74 15.56 -11.80 1.00
CA TYR A 74 14.31 -11.65 1.75
C TYR A 74 13.09 -12.18 0.98
N SER A 75 12.09 -12.64 1.71
CA SER A 75 10.73 -12.89 1.22
C SER A 75 9.95 -11.58 1.26
N VAL A 76 9.44 -11.13 0.11
CA VAL A 76 8.85 -9.79 -0.01
C VAL A 76 7.42 -9.85 -0.51
N GLY A 77 6.49 -9.35 0.29
CA GLY A 77 5.13 -9.04 -0.15
C GLY A 77 5.14 -7.74 -0.97
N LEU A 78 4.50 -7.75 -2.12
CA LEU A 78 4.37 -6.59 -2.99
C LEU A 78 2.89 -6.34 -3.29
N TYR A 79 2.38 -5.18 -2.88
CA TYR A 79 1.03 -4.71 -3.17
C TYR A 79 1.06 -3.50 -4.08
N THR A 80 0.48 -3.63 -5.27
CA THR A 80 0.48 -2.58 -6.31
C THR A 80 -0.91 -2.38 -6.92
N SER A 81 -1.18 -1.19 -7.48
CA SER A 81 -2.42 -0.86 -8.16
C SER A 81 -2.25 0.28 -9.20
N PRO A 82 -3.09 0.30 -10.25
CA PRO A 82 -3.99 -0.78 -10.67
C PRO A 82 -3.24 -1.97 -11.26
N HIS A 83 -3.94 -3.08 -11.52
CA HIS A 83 -3.42 -4.19 -12.33
C HIS A 83 -3.49 -3.86 -13.83
N LEU A 84 -2.69 -4.55 -14.63
CA LEU A 84 -2.64 -4.37 -16.08
C LEU A 84 -3.57 -5.36 -16.80
N MET A 85 -3.48 -6.64 -16.50
CA MET A 85 -4.22 -7.71 -17.16
C MET A 85 -5.00 -8.59 -16.18
N ASP A 86 -4.41 -8.95 -15.05
CA ASP A 86 -5.00 -9.86 -14.07
C ASP A 86 -5.00 -9.21 -12.69
N VAL A 87 -6.13 -9.23 -12.03
CA VAL A 87 -6.30 -8.63 -10.70
C VAL A 87 -5.35 -9.22 -9.64
N ARG A 88 -4.87 -10.44 -9.84
CA ARG A 88 -3.90 -11.11 -8.97
C ARG A 88 -2.51 -10.42 -8.99
N GLU A 89 -2.20 -9.63 -10.02
CA GLU A 89 -0.98 -8.81 -10.08
C GLU A 89 -0.84 -7.87 -8.89
N ARG A 90 -1.97 -7.50 -8.26
CA ARG A 90 -2.00 -6.61 -7.10
C ARG A 90 -1.34 -7.20 -5.86
N ILE A 91 -1.31 -8.54 -5.74
CA ILE A 91 -0.83 -9.26 -4.56
C ILE A 91 0.23 -10.26 -5.00
N ARG A 92 1.48 -9.97 -4.68
CA ARG A 92 2.62 -10.78 -5.09
C ARG A 92 3.52 -11.11 -3.90
N VAL A 93 4.11 -12.29 -3.88
CA VAL A 93 5.17 -12.66 -2.94
C VAL A 93 6.41 -13.07 -3.70
N LEU A 94 7.45 -12.25 -3.62
CA LEU A 94 8.71 -12.46 -4.30
C LEU A 94 9.69 -13.16 -3.37
N ARG A 95 10.32 -14.24 -3.85
CA ARG A 95 11.34 -15.01 -3.13
C ARG A 95 12.48 -15.35 -4.07
N LYS A 96 13.69 -15.35 -3.54
CA LYS A 96 14.83 -15.87 -4.30
C LYS A 96 14.70 -17.38 -4.43
N THR A 97 14.39 -17.87 -5.62
CA THR A 97 14.29 -19.31 -5.89
C THR A 97 15.49 -19.76 -6.71
N LYS A 98 16.04 -20.95 -6.37
CA LYS A 98 17.07 -21.62 -7.18
C LYS A 98 16.46 -22.29 -8.43
N ASP A 99 15.16 -22.42 -8.51
CA ASP A 99 14.46 -23.12 -9.57
C ASP A 99 13.84 -22.14 -10.57
N GLU A 100 14.57 -21.86 -11.65
CA GLU A 100 14.11 -21.01 -12.75
C GLU A 100 12.91 -21.58 -13.53
N ARG A 101 12.57 -22.87 -13.34
CA ARG A 101 11.48 -23.56 -14.03
C ARG A 101 10.08 -23.14 -13.56
N ARG A 102 9.96 -22.37 -12.49
CA ARG A 102 8.68 -21.82 -11.99
C ARG A 102 8.22 -20.52 -12.67
N LYS A 103 8.93 -20.05 -13.68
CA LYS A 103 8.48 -18.91 -14.49
C LYS A 103 7.45 -19.41 -15.50
N THR A 104 6.16 -19.32 -15.21
CA THR A 104 5.12 -19.44 -16.22
C THR A 104 5.23 -18.24 -17.17
N LYS A 105 5.20 -18.46 -18.48
CA LYS A 105 5.44 -17.43 -19.51
C LYS A 105 4.42 -16.27 -19.49
N ASP A 106 3.27 -16.47 -18.87
CA ASP A 106 2.11 -15.59 -18.96
C ASP A 106 1.69 -14.97 -17.63
N GLU A 107 2.47 -15.14 -16.56
CA GLU A 107 2.14 -14.58 -15.24
C GLU A 107 3.31 -13.78 -14.68
N PHE A 108 2.99 -12.65 -14.02
CA PHE A 108 3.99 -11.91 -13.26
C PHE A 108 4.53 -12.77 -12.11
N GLU A 109 5.84 -12.72 -11.92
CA GLU A 109 6.51 -13.48 -10.87
C GLU A 109 5.87 -13.24 -9.50
N GLY A 110 5.60 -14.34 -8.79
CA GLY A 110 5.09 -14.31 -7.42
C GLY A 110 3.64 -13.90 -7.25
N MET A 111 2.84 -13.79 -8.34
CA MET A 111 1.40 -13.53 -8.22
C MET A 111 0.73 -14.57 -7.31
N ILE A 112 -0.22 -14.11 -6.50
CA ILE A 112 -1.10 -14.99 -5.76
C ILE A 112 -1.82 -15.93 -6.71
N SER A 113 -1.84 -17.22 -6.43
CA SER A 113 -2.51 -18.20 -7.28
C SER A 113 -4.04 -18.07 -7.22
N LYS A 114 -4.72 -18.55 -8.26
CA LYS A 114 -6.19 -18.62 -8.28
C LYS A 114 -6.76 -19.37 -7.07
N LYS A 115 -6.07 -20.45 -6.64
CA LYS A 115 -6.47 -21.25 -5.48
C LYS A 115 -6.33 -20.47 -4.18
N GLU A 116 -5.20 -19.76 -3.99
CA GLU A 116 -4.94 -19.00 -2.77
C GLU A 116 -5.91 -17.82 -2.61
N ILE A 117 -6.12 -17.03 -3.67
CA ILE A 117 -7.07 -15.90 -3.59
C ILE A 117 -8.51 -16.41 -3.36
N THR A 118 -8.91 -17.52 -3.99
CA THR A 118 -10.24 -18.13 -3.73
C THR A 118 -10.38 -18.53 -2.27
N HIS A 119 -9.36 -19.19 -1.71
CA HIS A 119 -9.37 -19.61 -0.31
C HIS A 119 -9.43 -18.41 0.66
N LEU A 120 -8.71 -17.35 0.38
CA LEU A 120 -8.79 -16.11 1.16
C LEU A 120 -10.20 -15.50 1.12
N VAL A 121 -10.80 -15.45 -0.08
CA VAL A 121 -12.16 -14.93 -0.25
C VAL A 121 -13.19 -15.78 0.50
N GLU A 122 -13.09 -17.10 0.44
CA GLU A 122 -13.99 -18.00 1.21
C GLU A 122 -13.93 -17.72 2.70
N ARG A 123 -12.76 -17.47 3.24
CA ARG A 123 -12.54 -17.19 4.67
C ARG A 123 -13.04 -15.81 5.07
N VAL A 124 -12.81 -14.81 4.22
CA VAL A 124 -13.11 -13.41 4.56
C VAL A 124 -14.56 -13.04 4.29
N LYS A 125 -15.22 -13.69 3.34
CA LYS A 125 -16.60 -13.41 2.94
C LYS A 125 -17.59 -13.36 4.13
N PRO A 126 -17.68 -14.36 5.01
CA PRO A 126 -18.63 -14.32 6.14
C PRO A 126 -18.29 -13.18 7.13
N LEU A 127 -17.01 -12.80 7.24
CA LEU A 127 -16.57 -11.68 8.08
C LEU A 127 -16.95 -10.34 7.47
N ILE A 128 -16.84 -10.19 6.15
CA ILE A 128 -17.30 -9.00 5.42
C ILE A 128 -18.82 -8.84 5.57
N GLU A 129 -19.59 -9.91 5.36
CA GLU A 129 -21.05 -9.91 5.51
C GLU A 129 -21.48 -9.57 6.94
N LYS A 130 -20.75 -10.06 7.94
CA LYS A 130 -20.96 -9.68 9.35
C LYS A 130 -20.66 -8.19 9.55
N TYR A 131 -19.53 -7.72 9.05
CA TYR A 131 -19.11 -6.31 9.16
C TYR A 131 -20.15 -5.36 8.53
N GLN A 132 -20.62 -5.64 7.33
CA GLN A 132 -21.60 -4.81 6.62
C GLN A 132 -22.91 -4.60 7.40
N ARG A 133 -23.32 -5.58 8.19
CA ARG A 133 -24.55 -5.48 9.02
C ARG A 133 -24.41 -4.54 10.21
N VAL A 134 -23.21 -4.31 10.70
CA VAL A 134 -22.95 -3.56 11.95
C VAL A 134 -22.13 -2.28 11.76
N SER A 135 -21.56 -2.10 10.57
CA SER A 135 -20.66 -0.98 10.30
C SER A 135 -21.37 0.37 10.30
N LYS A 136 -20.90 1.30 11.10
CA LYS A 136 -21.30 2.72 11.08
C LYS A 136 -20.61 3.55 9.99
N TYR A 137 -19.63 2.95 9.29
CA TYR A 137 -18.84 3.63 8.25
C TYR A 137 -19.25 3.27 6.82
N GLY A 138 -20.25 2.35 6.70
CA GLY A 138 -20.74 1.85 5.43
C GLY A 138 -19.97 0.64 4.91
N ASP A 139 -20.34 0.18 3.71
CA ASP A 139 -19.76 -1.00 3.10
C ASP A 139 -18.31 -0.81 2.68
N LEU A 140 -17.53 -1.90 2.76
CA LEU A 140 -16.16 -1.92 2.25
C LEU A 140 -16.15 -1.67 0.73
N THR A 141 -15.09 -1.01 0.28
CA THR A 141 -14.83 -0.82 -1.13
C THR A 141 -13.98 -1.95 -1.71
N PHE A 142 -13.96 -2.08 -3.02
CA PHE A 142 -13.08 -3.00 -3.75
C PHE A 142 -11.62 -2.88 -3.28
N PHE A 143 -11.08 -1.67 -3.20
CA PHE A 143 -9.69 -1.45 -2.80
C PHE A 143 -9.42 -1.83 -1.34
N GLU A 144 -10.35 -1.56 -0.43
CA GLU A 144 -10.23 -1.96 0.98
C GLU A 144 -10.24 -3.47 1.16
N VAL A 145 -11.11 -4.18 0.43
CA VAL A 145 -11.14 -5.64 0.46
C VAL A 145 -9.83 -6.23 -0.06
N TYR A 146 -9.33 -5.75 -1.21
CA TYR A 146 -8.04 -6.22 -1.75
C TYR A 146 -6.87 -5.90 -0.82
N THR A 147 -6.88 -4.74 -0.17
CA THR A 147 -5.86 -4.37 0.82
C THR A 147 -5.88 -5.34 2.01
N ALA A 148 -7.06 -5.67 2.53
CA ALA A 148 -7.19 -6.64 3.62
C ALA A 148 -6.72 -8.04 3.21
N LEU A 149 -7.09 -8.51 2.00
CA LEU A 149 -6.62 -9.78 1.44
C LEU A 149 -5.09 -9.81 1.30
N ALA A 150 -4.48 -8.71 0.85
CA ALA A 150 -3.03 -8.60 0.75
C ALA A 150 -2.36 -8.74 2.11
N PHE A 151 -2.85 -8.05 3.14
CA PHE A 151 -2.30 -8.17 4.50
C PHE A 151 -2.45 -9.56 5.07
N MET A 152 -3.61 -10.21 4.89
CA MET A 152 -3.82 -11.60 5.31
C MET A 152 -2.83 -12.53 4.61
N TYR A 153 -2.70 -12.40 3.28
CA TYR A 153 -1.80 -13.23 2.48
C TYR A 153 -0.34 -13.06 2.90
N PHE A 154 0.13 -11.83 3.05
CA PHE A 154 1.51 -11.55 3.44
C PHE A 154 1.84 -12.09 4.84
N LYS A 155 0.92 -11.96 5.80
CA LYS A 155 1.05 -12.56 7.13
C LYS A 155 1.14 -14.09 7.05
N GLU A 156 0.27 -14.74 6.29
CA GLU A 156 0.26 -16.21 6.11
C GLU A 156 1.53 -16.70 5.41
N GLN A 157 2.01 -15.95 4.41
CA GLN A 157 3.23 -16.23 3.69
C GLN A 157 4.51 -15.91 4.50
N ARG A 158 4.37 -15.29 5.69
CA ARG A 158 5.48 -14.89 6.57
C ARG A 158 6.54 -14.10 5.82
N VAL A 159 6.12 -13.09 5.08
CA VAL A 159 7.06 -12.22 4.37
C VAL A 159 7.93 -11.44 5.35
N ASP A 160 9.22 -11.24 5.02
CA ASP A 160 10.13 -10.43 5.84
C ASP A 160 9.79 -8.95 5.73
N TYR A 161 9.42 -8.49 4.52
CA TYR A 161 9.01 -7.12 4.25
C TYR A 161 7.77 -7.08 3.37
N ALA A 162 6.94 -6.04 3.56
CA ALA A 162 5.83 -5.72 2.68
C ALA A 162 6.05 -4.35 2.02
N VAL A 163 6.12 -4.32 0.70
CA VAL A 163 6.22 -3.09 -0.09
C VAL A 163 4.83 -2.73 -0.59
N LEU A 164 4.31 -1.58 -0.16
CA LEU A 164 2.93 -1.18 -0.36
C LEU A 164 2.86 0.09 -1.19
N GLU A 165 2.17 0.03 -2.32
CA GLU A 165 1.79 1.19 -3.13
C GLU A 165 0.48 1.77 -2.65
N THR A 166 0.40 3.10 -2.43
CA THR A 166 -0.90 3.78 -2.24
C THR A 166 -1.71 3.80 -3.53
N GLY A 167 -3.00 3.50 -3.43
CA GLY A 167 -3.91 3.60 -4.59
C GLY A 167 -4.17 5.06 -4.95
N LEU A 168 -4.74 5.85 -4.02
CA LEU A 168 -5.09 7.25 -4.25
C LEU A 168 -4.72 8.14 -3.07
N GLY A 169 -3.97 9.20 -3.36
CA GLY A 169 -3.56 10.17 -2.34
C GLY A 169 -2.53 9.59 -1.37
N GLY A 170 -2.92 9.24 -0.18
CA GLY A 170 -2.10 8.66 0.88
C GLY A 170 -2.80 8.73 2.24
N ARG A 171 -3.19 9.90 2.69
CA ARG A 171 -3.77 10.13 4.03
C ARG A 171 -4.99 9.27 4.35
N LEU A 172 -5.91 9.11 3.39
CA LEU A 172 -7.13 8.30 3.51
C LEU A 172 -7.06 7.00 2.69
N ASP A 173 -5.88 6.65 2.19
CA ASP A 173 -5.68 5.42 1.45
C ASP A 173 -5.82 4.21 2.38
N ALA A 174 -6.44 3.13 1.88
CA ALA A 174 -6.65 1.93 2.68
C ALA A 174 -5.34 1.30 3.17
N THR A 175 -4.23 1.50 2.43
CA THR A 175 -2.92 1.03 2.86
C THR A 175 -2.34 1.83 4.03
N ASN A 176 -2.89 3.02 4.34
CA ASN A 176 -2.37 3.88 5.39
C ASN A 176 -2.75 3.47 6.82
N VAL A 177 -3.15 2.23 7.01
CA VAL A 177 -3.38 1.58 8.31
C VAL A 177 -2.12 0.95 8.90
N VAL A 178 -1.04 0.88 8.13
CA VAL A 178 0.25 0.30 8.56
C VAL A 178 1.14 1.33 9.24
N ASP A 179 2.08 0.87 10.07
CA ASP A 179 3.19 1.66 10.59
C ASP A 179 4.45 1.32 9.81
N PRO A 180 4.85 2.13 8.81
CA PRO A 180 5.95 1.79 7.93
C PRO A 180 7.31 2.06 8.57
N LEU A 181 8.30 1.22 8.24
CA LEU A 181 9.72 1.45 8.56
C LEU A 181 10.30 2.59 7.70
N VAL A 182 9.86 2.63 6.44
CA VAL A 182 10.30 3.63 5.46
C VAL A 182 9.11 4.12 4.66
N CYS A 183 9.00 5.44 4.49
CA CYS A 183 8.09 6.06 3.55
C CYS A 183 8.85 6.56 2.32
N GLY A 184 8.38 6.20 1.12
CA GLY A 184 8.87 6.75 -0.14
C GLY A 184 7.87 7.74 -0.74
N ILE A 185 8.34 8.93 -1.14
CA ILE A 185 7.52 9.90 -1.87
C ILE A 185 8.09 10.10 -3.26
N THR A 186 7.47 9.50 -4.26
CA THR A 186 7.82 9.67 -5.67
C THR A 186 7.43 11.06 -6.18
N PRO A 187 7.81 11.51 -7.39
CA PRO A 187 7.52 12.87 -7.85
C PRO A 187 6.03 13.21 -7.76
N ILE A 188 5.75 14.38 -7.17
CA ILE A 188 4.40 14.94 -7.05
C ILE A 188 4.16 15.91 -8.21
N SER A 189 3.05 15.70 -8.92
CA SER A 189 2.56 16.58 -9.99
C SER A 189 1.05 16.76 -9.88
N TYR A 190 0.48 17.58 -10.74
CA TYR A 190 -0.96 17.74 -10.84
C TYR A 190 -1.59 16.45 -11.36
N ASP A 191 -2.48 15.87 -10.55
CA ASP A 191 -3.21 14.66 -10.83
C ASP A 191 -4.39 14.54 -9.86
N HIS A 192 -5.50 13.96 -10.28
CA HIS A 192 -6.71 13.82 -9.47
C HIS A 192 -7.11 15.12 -8.74
N MET A 193 -7.00 16.25 -9.42
CA MET A 193 -7.16 17.59 -8.83
C MET A 193 -8.55 17.82 -8.21
N ASP A 194 -9.58 17.19 -8.78
CA ASP A 194 -10.96 17.26 -8.27
C ASP A 194 -11.11 16.54 -6.92
N LEU A 195 -10.26 15.56 -6.65
CA LEU A 195 -10.27 14.75 -5.43
C LEU A 195 -9.27 15.25 -4.39
N LEU A 196 -8.01 15.47 -4.79
CA LEU A 196 -6.90 15.78 -3.89
C LEU A 196 -6.68 17.29 -3.71
N GLY A 197 -7.30 18.11 -4.59
CA GLY A 197 -7.25 19.57 -4.54
C GLY A 197 -6.42 20.22 -5.65
N LYS A 198 -6.73 21.48 -5.92
CA LYS A 198 -6.27 22.25 -7.09
C LYS A 198 -4.88 22.88 -6.96
N SER A 199 -4.04 22.42 -6.03
CA SER A 199 -2.65 22.92 -5.90
C SER A 199 -1.69 21.81 -5.52
N LEU A 200 -0.43 21.94 -5.92
CA LEU A 200 0.62 20.98 -5.55
C LEU A 200 0.75 20.80 -4.04
N ALA A 201 0.59 21.88 -3.28
CA ALA A 201 0.62 21.81 -1.82
C ALA A 201 -0.53 20.97 -1.24
N LYS A 202 -1.75 21.06 -1.80
CA LYS A 202 -2.90 20.24 -1.38
C LYS A 202 -2.67 18.76 -1.72
N ILE A 203 -2.23 18.47 -2.94
CA ILE A 203 -1.89 17.12 -3.39
C ILE A 203 -0.76 16.54 -2.53
N ALA A 204 0.29 17.30 -2.28
CA ALA A 204 1.40 16.90 -1.42
C ALA A 204 0.95 16.62 0.02
N LYS A 205 -0.01 17.38 0.55
CA LYS A 205 -0.57 17.15 1.89
C LYS A 205 -1.27 15.80 2.01
N GLU A 206 -2.06 15.41 1.00
CA GLU A 206 -2.70 14.09 0.97
C GLU A 206 -1.66 12.96 0.84
N LYS A 207 -0.65 13.12 -0.03
CA LYS A 207 0.38 12.11 -0.24
C LYS A 207 1.32 11.98 0.96
N ALA A 208 1.77 13.09 1.54
CA ALA A 208 2.57 13.10 2.76
C ALA A 208 1.81 12.59 4.01
N GLY A 209 0.52 12.31 3.88
CA GLY A 209 -0.28 11.72 4.95
C GLY A 209 0.14 10.31 5.36
N ILE A 210 0.95 9.62 4.55
CA ILE A 210 1.56 8.33 4.92
C ILE A 210 2.70 8.48 5.94
N ILE A 211 3.26 9.68 6.09
CA ILE A 211 4.30 9.99 7.06
C ILE A 211 3.62 10.16 8.42
N LYS A 212 3.82 9.20 9.31
CA LYS A 212 3.20 9.17 10.64
C LYS A 212 4.29 9.10 11.71
N ARG A 213 3.97 9.54 12.93
CA ARG A 213 4.86 9.41 14.06
C ARG A 213 5.10 7.92 14.32
N ASP A 214 6.35 7.58 14.53
CA ASP A 214 6.71 6.26 15.05
C ASP A 214 6.25 6.18 16.52
N GLU A 215 5.25 5.35 16.79
CA GLU A 215 4.72 5.12 18.15
C GLU A 215 5.51 4.01 18.88
N GLY A 216 6.77 3.80 18.53
CA GLY A 216 7.67 2.90 19.27
C GLY A 216 7.87 1.52 18.65
N ARG A 217 7.47 1.32 17.40
CA ARG A 217 7.77 0.10 16.62
C ARG A 217 9.00 0.25 15.72
N GLY A 218 9.78 1.31 15.92
CA GLY A 218 11.00 1.58 15.14
C GLY A 218 11.92 0.37 15.13
N THR A 219 12.71 0.27 14.06
CA THR A 219 13.71 -0.79 13.90
C THR A 219 14.51 -0.91 15.20
N LYS A 220 14.63 -2.11 15.73
CA LYS A 220 15.50 -2.41 16.89
C LYS A 220 16.99 -2.20 16.56
N ASP A 221 17.29 -1.65 15.40
CA ASP A 221 18.62 -1.29 14.96
C ASP A 221 18.96 0.12 15.47
N ASP A 222 19.68 0.17 16.59
CA ASP A 222 20.13 1.39 17.25
C ASP A 222 20.93 2.35 16.34
N ARG A 223 21.45 1.87 15.19
CA ARG A 223 22.22 2.66 14.22
C ARG A 223 21.39 3.77 13.56
N TYR A 224 20.07 3.60 13.44
CA TYR A 224 19.17 4.57 12.79
C TYR A 224 18.26 5.30 13.77
N GLY A 225 18.24 4.92 15.05
CA GLY A 225 17.31 5.43 16.07
C GLY A 225 15.85 5.08 15.73
N ASN A 226 14.95 5.26 16.66
CA ASN A 226 13.52 4.95 16.52
C ASN A 226 12.75 5.98 15.64
N SER A 227 13.37 6.55 14.61
CA SER A 227 12.72 7.57 13.78
C SER A 227 12.35 7.01 12.41
N LEU A 228 11.10 7.22 11.98
CA LEU A 228 10.64 6.93 10.63
C LEU A 228 11.59 7.56 9.60
N ILE A 229 12.03 6.77 8.62
CA ILE A 229 12.83 7.25 7.50
C ILE A 229 11.89 7.63 6.35
N VAL A 230 12.09 8.82 5.81
CA VAL A 230 11.35 9.31 4.65
C VAL A 230 12.35 9.61 3.52
N ILE A 231 12.14 8.97 2.37
CA ILE A 231 12.92 9.23 1.17
C ILE A 231 12.01 9.93 0.15
N SER A 232 12.39 11.15 -0.24
CA SER A 232 11.65 11.92 -1.23
C SER A 232 12.44 12.08 -2.51
N ALA A 233 11.82 11.77 -3.65
CA ALA A 233 12.32 12.23 -4.94
C ALA A 233 12.45 13.75 -4.96
N ALA A 234 13.18 14.30 -5.94
CA ALA A 234 13.22 15.74 -6.17
C ALA A 234 11.79 16.29 -6.41
N GLN A 235 11.42 17.33 -5.67
CA GLN A 235 10.08 17.90 -5.66
C GLN A 235 10.09 19.37 -6.08
N LYS A 236 8.98 19.84 -6.64
CA LYS A 236 8.74 21.29 -6.77
C LYS A 236 8.66 21.95 -5.39
N LYS A 237 9.02 23.23 -5.31
CA LYS A 237 9.18 24.00 -4.05
C LYS A 237 7.98 23.84 -3.10
N GLU A 238 6.77 23.93 -3.62
CA GLU A 238 5.52 23.86 -2.83
C GLU A 238 5.31 22.48 -2.21
N ALA A 239 5.50 21.41 -3.01
CA ALA A 239 5.37 20.04 -2.53
C ALA A 239 6.46 19.70 -1.51
N ARG A 240 7.71 20.11 -1.79
CA ARG A 240 8.86 19.94 -0.90
C ARG A 240 8.63 20.57 0.47
N ALA A 241 8.10 21.80 0.50
CA ALA A 241 7.81 22.50 1.77
C ALA A 241 6.79 21.74 2.63
N VAL A 242 5.75 21.16 2.01
CA VAL A 242 4.73 20.35 2.69
C VAL A 242 5.34 19.07 3.28
N ILE A 243 6.14 18.34 2.49
CA ILE A 243 6.80 17.11 2.95
C ILE A 243 7.72 17.42 4.13
N LYS A 244 8.58 18.44 4.03
CA LYS A 244 9.47 18.86 5.12
C LYS A 244 8.71 19.20 6.38
N LYS A 245 7.65 20.01 6.25
CA LYS A 245 6.79 20.36 7.40
C LYS A 245 6.18 19.13 8.05
N ARG A 246 5.75 18.16 7.26
CA ARG A 246 5.19 16.90 7.79
C ARG A 246 6.26 16.09 8.51
N CYS A 247 7.44 15.90 7.92
CA CYS A 247 8.56 15.19 8.57
C CYS A 247 8.96 15.82 9.90
N LEU A 248 9.07 17.15 9.96
CA LEU A 248 9.35 17.86 11.21
C LEU A 248 8.29 17.63 12.27
N LYS A 249 6.99 17.71 11.88
CA LYS A 249 5.87 17.45 12.79
C LYS A 249 5.90 16.05 13.38
N GLU A 250 6.15 15.06 12.54
CA GLU A 250 6.14 13.64 12.90
C GLU A 250 7.50 13.14 13.41
N LYS A 251 8.50 14.02 13.55
CA LYS A 251 9.89 13.70 13.95
C LYS A 251 10.56 12.66 13.07
N ALA A 252 10.17 12.59 11.79
CA ALA A 252 10.72 11.68 10.79
C ALA A 252 11.99 12.26 10.15
N ARG A 253 12.95 11.39 9.82
CA ARG A 253 14.19 11.77 9.12
C ARG A 253 13.92 11.84 7.62
N LEU A 254 14.11 13.00 7.00
CA LEU A 254 13.92 13.20 5.57
C LEU A 254 15.25 13.14 4.82
N TYR A 255 15.31 12.30 3.79
CA TYR A 255 16.38 12.26 2.79
C TYR A 255 15.82 12.66 1.42
N GLU A 256 16.45 13.62 0.77
CA GLU A 256 16.02 14.16 -0.52
C GLU A 256 16.97 13.67 -1.63
N VAL A 257 16.42 12.99 -2.63
CA VAL A 257 17.19 12.54 -3.81
C VAL A 257 17.66 13.76 -4.60
N GLY A 258 18.93 13.74 -5.02
CA GLY A 258 19.60 14.86 -5.68
C GLY A 258 20.20 15.88 -4.72
N LYS A 259 20.01 15.70 -3.40
CA LYS A 259 20.62 16.56 -2.38
C LYS A 259 21.37 15.74 -1.32
N ASP A 260 20.64 14.89 -0.58
CA ASP A 260 21.20 14.06 0.49
C ASP A 260 21.63 12.68 -0.05
N ILE A 261 20.98 12.25 -1.13
CA ILE A 261 21.28 11.03 -1.88
C ILE A 261 21.68 11.46 -3.30
N VAL A 262 22.95 11.36 -3.61
CA VAL A 262 23.53 11.66 -4.92
C VAL A 262 24.22 10.41 -5.47
N TRP A 263 24.05 10.15 -6.77
CA TRP A 263 24.79 9.12 -7.49
C TRP A 263 25.90 9.80 -8.30
N ARG A 264 27.02 9.16 -8.37
CA ARG A 264 28.17 9.55 -9.22
C ARG A 264 28.22 8.65 -10.44
#